data_4e457564cee53aef9064b1770bb6d022
#
_entry.id   4e457564cee53aef9064b1770bb6d022
#
_cell.length_a   1.000
_cell.length_b   1.000
_cell.length_c   1.000
_cell.angle_alpha   90.00
_cell.angle_beta   90.00
_cell.angle_gamma   90.00
#
_symmetry.space_group_name_H-M   'P 1'
#
loop_
_entity.id
_entity.type
_entity.pdbx_description
1 polymer ?
#
loop_
_entity_poly.entity_id
_entity_poly.type
_entity_poly.pdbx_seq_one_letter_code
_entity_poly.pdbx_strand_id
1 'polypeptide(L)'
;MKKIISLVLCVVMLLGASALCLTSCKKDEGTIKLGFSGPLSGEAAMYGIAVKNSAQMAVDEINANGGLDGIKFELIYRDDVHDATKIEANFTQLLSDGMQISLGTVTTKPGLAFKTLAADQDLFYLTPSASGDDIPVGSMGYQMCFADSNQGSASAEIFNRDYAGKKIGIFYKSDDDYSMGIYNKFKATLSADLKATLAEASFTESTATDFATQVNTLKDCDVIFMPIYYTPASLFMKQGVGIVKANAIYYGCDGLDGIDAIDGFDINTIPQQVSYLSHFNSNATEGPAAKYIADYKAKFGADAPLNQFGAAAYDCVYAIYEALKASEDEVTADLSPAEYTAILSKVFNGDFVFHGITGETTATEKSTISWEATGYVNKTAVSYVVKYAN
;
A
#
# COMPACT_ATOMS: atom_id res chain seq x y z
N MET A 1 -50.17 50.39 -19.55
CA MET A 1 -48.76 50.21 -19.18
C MET A 1 -48.59 49.34 -17.89
N LYS A 2 -49.23 49.64 -16.74
CA LYS A 2 -49.08 48.85 -15.48
C LYS A 2 -49.45 47.37 -15.60
N LYS A 3 -50.46 46.98 -16.38
CA LYS A 3 -50.88 45.58 -16.61
C LYS A 3 -49.91 44.76 -17.48
N ILE A 4 -49.22 45.42 -18.43
CA ILE A 4 -48.24 44.78 -19.29
C ILE A 4 -46.93 44.55 -18.55
N ILE A 5 -46.52 45.46 -17.68
CA ILE A 5 -45.34 45.35 -16.83
C ILE A 5 -45.53 44.20 -15.81
N SER A 6 -46.73 44.05 -15.25
CA SER A 6 -47.02 42.95 -14.32
C SER A 6 -47.00 41.57 -15.00
N LEU A 7 -47.45 41.46 -16.25
CA LEU A 7 -47.43 40.21 -17.02
C LEU A 7 -46.00 39.79 -17.43
N VAL A 8 -45.16 40.78 -17.80
CA VAL A 8 -43.74 40.53 -18.12
C VAL A 8 -42.96 40.12 -16.91
N LEU A 9 -43.23 40.71 -15.71
CA LEU A 9 -42.59 40.33 -14.46
C LEU A 9 -42.95 38.88 -14.03
N CYS A 10 -44.21 38.48 -14.20
CA CYS A 10 -44.64 37.10 -13.93
C CYS A 10 -44.03 36.08 -14.87
N VAL A 11 -43.85 36.40 -16.16
CA VAL A 11 -43.18 35.50 -17.13
C VAL A 11 -41.69 35.38 -16.84
N VAL A 12 -41.02 36.46 -16.45
CA VAL A 12 -39.61 36.42 -16.06
C VAL A 12 -39.39 35.64 -14.75
N MET A 13 -40.30 35.74 -13.77
CA MET A 13 -40.24 34.91 -12.56
C MET A 13 -40.54 33.42 -12.83
N LEU A 14 -41.44 33.10 -13.72
CA LEU A 14 -41.73 31.74 -14.15
C LEU A 14 -40.57 31.10 -14.95
N LEU A 15 -39.86 31.86 -15.79
CA LEU A 15 -38.67 31.44 -16.50
C LEU A 15 -37.44 31.33 -15.57
N GLY A 16 -37.35 32.19 -14.57
CA GLY A 16 -36.31 32.10 -13.49
C GLY A 16 -36.51 30.88 -12.57
N ALA A 17 -37.76 30.54 -12.25
CA ALA A 17 -38.09 29.36 -11.41
C ALA A 17 -37.86 28.03 -12.14
N SER A 18 -38.07 28.00 -13.47
CA SER A 18 -37.78 26.78 -14.26
C SER A 18 -36.28 26.57 -14.51
N ALA A 19 -35.44 27.63 -14.44
CA ALA A 19 -33.98 27.49 -14.53
C ALA A 19 -33.33 27.03 -13.22
N LEU A 20 -34.00 27.19 -12.09
CA LEU A 20 -33.54 26.71 -10.76
C LEU A 20 -33.94 25.27 -10.45
N CYS A 21 -34.83 24.67 -11.25
CA CYS A 21 -35.23 23.25 -11.10
C CYS A 21 -34.40 22.28 -11.97
N LEU A 22 -33.37 22.76 -12.67
CA LEU A 22 -32.41 21.91 -13.41
C LEU A 22 -31.12 21.63 -12.63
N THR A 23 -31.12 21.79 -11.30
CA THR A 23 -30.23 20.97 -10.50
C THR A 23 -30.79 19.54 -10.61
N SER A 24 -30.34 18.82 -11.64
CA SER A 24 -30.51 17.39 -11.76
C SER A 24 -30.16 16.80 -10.41
N CYS A 25 -31.15 16.35 -9.63
CA CYS A 25 -30.91 15.28 -8.67
C CYS A 25 -30.34 14.15 -9.52
N LYS A 26 -29.00 14.00 -9.55
CA LYS A 26 -28.40 12.77 -10.09
C LYS A 26 -29.10 11.65 -9.34
N LYS A 27 -29.79 10.79 -10.08
CA LYS A 27 -30.43 9.60 -9.55
C LYS A 27 -29.34 8.81 -8.84
N ASP A 28 -29.63 8.30 -7.69
CA ASP A 28 -28.75 7.34 -7.02
C ASP A 28 -28.80 6.05 -7.84
N GLU A 29 -27.71 5.80 -8.59
CA GLU A 29 -27.60 4.65 -9.49
C GLU A 29 -27.07 3.40 -8.72
N GLY A 30 -26.99 3.46 -7.39
CA GLY A 30 -26.55 2.37 -6.53
C GLY A 30 -25.12 2.54 -6.00
N THR A 31 -24.58 1.46 -5.45
CA THR A 31 -23.29 1.48 -4.75
C THR A 31 -22.43 0.28 -5.11
N ILE A 32 -21.18 0.51 -5.51
CA ILE A 32 -20.14 -0.51 -5.70
C ILE A 32 -19.41 -0.71 -4.37
N LYS A 33 -19.32 -1.95 -3.90
CA LYS A 33 -18.65 -2.27 -2.63
C LYS A 33 -17.23 -2.78 -2.83
N LEU A 34 -16.27 -2.00 -2.35
CA LEU A 34 -14.86 -2.36 -2.28
C LEU A 34 -14.56 -3.02 -0.94
N GLY A 35 -14.06 -4.26 -0.95
CA GLY A 35 -13.73 -4.97 0.27
C GLY A 35 -12.24 -5.12 0.50
N PHE A 36 -11.78 -5.11 1.76
CA PHE A 36 -10.44 -5.53 2.09
C PHE A 36 -10.36 -6.20 3.47
N SER A 37 -9.35 -7.06 3.66
CA SER A 37 -8.92 -7.59 4.95
C SER A 37 -7.52 -7.11 5.26
N GLY A 38 -7.27 -6.59 6.45
CA GLY A 38 -5.95 -6.12 6.84
C GLY A 38 -5.81 -5.97 8.35
N PRO A 39 -4.58 -5.87 8.87
CA PRO A 39 -4.33 -5.76 10.30
C PRO A 39 -4.76 -4.38 10.80
N LEU A 40 -5.90 -4.30 11.47
CA LEU A 40 -6.38 -3.07 12.11
C LEU A 40 -6.01 -3.01 13.60
N SER A 41 -5.50 -4.14 14.11
CA SER A 41 -4.95 -4.28 15.46
C SER A 41 -3.73 -5.20 15.43
N GLY A 42 -2.98 -5.28 16.54
CA GLY A 42 -1.77 -6.09 16.64
C GLY A 42 -0.51 -5.41 16.08
N GLU A 43 0.54 -6.21 15.87
CA GLU A 43 1.91 -5.72 15.60
C GLU A 43 2.12 -5.06 14.22
N ALA A 44 1.20 -5.26 13.27
CA ALA A 44 1.22 -4.66 11.93
C ALA A 44 0.08 -3.63 11.72
N ALA A 45 -0.56 -3.17 12.80
CA ALA A 45 -1.76 -2.35 12.75
C ALA A 45 -1.56 -1.01 12.02
N MET A 46 -0.37 -0.41 12.10
CA MET A 46 -0.08 0.86 11.43
C MET A 46 -0.24 0.77 9.91
N TYR A 47 0.07 -0.39 9.31
CA TYR A 47 -0.13 -0.59 7.88
C TYR A 47 -1.62 -0.64 7.52
N GLY A 48 -2.39 -1.50 8.20
CA GLY A 48 -3.81 -1.68 7.90
C GLY A 48 -4.65 -0.43 8.19
N ILE A 49 -4.33 0.31 9.26
CA ILE A 49 -5.00 1.58 9.57
C ILE A 49 -4.74 2.62 8.49
N ALA A 50 -3.48 2.75 8.02
CA ALA A 50 -3.15 3.67 6.94
C ALA A 50 -3.87 3.29 5.63
N VAL A 51 -3.90 1.99 5.28
CA VAL A 51 -4.64 1.47 4.11
C VAL A 51 -6.12 1.80 4.20
N LYS A 52 -6.77 1.47 5.33
CA LYS A 52 -8.18 1.76 5.57
C LYS A 52 -8.49 3.25 5.43
N ASN A 53 -7.72 4.09 6.11
CA ASN A 53 -7.95 5.53 6.12
C ASN A 53 -7.83 6.13 4.72
N SER A 54 -6.79 5.75 3.99
CA SER A 54 -6.52 6.28 2.65
C SER A 54 -7.52 5.78 1.61
N ALA A 55 -7.89 4.50 1.66
CA ALA A 55 -8.94 3.96 0.82
C ALA A 55 -10.30 4.66 1.09
N GLN A 56 -10.64 4.90 2.38
CA GLN A 56 -11.83 5.64 2.73
C GLN A 56 -11.78 7.09 2.24
N MET A 57 -10.61 7.74 2.31
CA MET A 57 -10.44 9.11 1.81
C MET A 57 -10.70 9.17 0.29
N ALA A 58 -10.14 8.25 -0.47
CA ALA A 58 -10.37 8.17 -1.92
C ALA A 58 -11.85 7.90 -2.27
N VAL A 59 -12.50 6.97 -1.55
CA VAL A 59 -13.93 6.69 -1.71
C VAL A 59 -14.78 7.93 -1.43
N ASP A 60 -14.49 8.66 -0.36
CA ASP A 60 -15.23 9.87 0.01
C ASP A 60 -15.05 10.99 -1.04
N GLU A 61 -13.84 11.15 -1.57
CA GLU A 61 -13.53 12.13 -2.63
C GLU A 61 -14.25 11.80 -3.94
N ILE A 62 -14.20 10.54 -4.39
CA ILE A 62 -14.91 10.07 -5.59
C ILE A 62 -16.42 10.31 -5.41
N ASN A 63 -16.97 9.95 -4.26
CA ASN A 63 -18.39 10.12 -3.97
C ASN A 63 -18.81 11.59 -3.90
N ALA A 64 -17.99 12.46 -3.33
CA ALA A 64 -18.23 13.90 -3.29
C ALA A 64 -18.24 14.53 -4.71
N ASN A 65 -17.44 13.98 -5.62
CA ASN A 65 -17.37 14.39 -7.03
C ASN A 65 -18.47 13.75 -7.92
N GLY A 66 -19.42 13.02 -7.32
CA GLY A 66 -20.57 12.47 -8.03
C GLY A 66 -20.50 10.96 -8.27
N GLY A 67 -19.43 10.28 -7.86
CA GLY A 67 -19.22 8.85 -8.10
C GLY A 67 -18.89 8.54 -9.58
N LEU A 68 -19.11 7.30 -9.98
CA LEU A 68 -19.00 6.85 -11.36
C LEU A 68 -20.38 7.03 -12.04
N ASP A 69 -20.57 8.12 -12.73
CA ASP A 69 -21.85 8.49 -13.39
C ASP A 69 -23.10 8.43 -12.49
N GLY A 70 -22.93 8.65 -11.20
CA GLY A 70 -23.98 8.59 -10.20
C GLY A 70 -23.87 7.38 -9.25
N ILE A 71 -23.18 6.32 -9.66
CA ILE A 71 -22.90 5.15 -8.82
C ILE A 71 -21.90 5.55 -7.73
N LYS A 72 -22.20 5.25 -6.48
CA LYS A 72 -21.33 5.51 -5.32
C LYS A 72 -20.39 4.34 -5.05
N PHE A 73 -19.36 4.58 -4.27
CA PHE A 73 -18.48 3.56 -3.74
C PHE A 73 -18.65 3.45 -2.22
N GLU A 74 -18.53 2.24 -1.70
CA GLU A 74 -18.53 1.95 -0.26
C GLU A 74 -17.32 1.08 0.06
N LEU A 75 -16.59 1.42 1.13
CA LEU A 75 -15.49 0.60 1.63
C LEU A 75 -16.00 -0.28 2.78
N ILE A 76 -15.90 -1.59 2.62
CA ILE A 76 -16.16 -2.58 3.68
C ILE A 76 -14.85 -3.30 4.04
N TYR A 77 -14.64 -3.59 5.33
CA TYR A 77 -13.35 -4.11 5.77
C TYR A 77 -13.46 -5.04 6.98
N ARG A 78 -12.42 -5.88 7.17
CA ARG A 78 -12.25 -6.80 8.29
C ARG A 78 -10.84 -6.74 8.84
N ASP A 79 -10.72 -6.94 10.16
CA ASP A 79 -9.43 -7.06 10.84
C ASP A 79 -8.93 -8.51 10.76
N ASP A 80 -7.76 -8.73 10.17
CA ASP A 80 -7.11 -10.04 10.13
C ASP A 80 -5.98 -10.18 11.17
N VAL A 81 -5.67 -9.14 11.91
CA VAL A 81 -4.59 -9.08 12.91
C VAL A 81 -3.25 -9.63 12.41
N HIS A 82 -3.00 -9.55 11.10
CA HIS A 82 -1.83 -10.15 10.42
C HIS A 82 -1.80 -11.70 10.48
N ASP A 83 -2.95 -12.34 10.63
CA ASP A 83 -3.10 -13.79 10.79
C ASP A 83 -3.85 -14.41 9.58
N ALA A 84 -3.13 -15.21 8.78
CA ALA A 84 -3.70 -15.88 7.61
C ALA A 84 -4.88 -16.81 7.95
N THR A 85 -4.97 -17.32 9.18
CA THR A 85 -6.09 -18.19 9.61
C THR A 85 -7.42 -17.44 9.74
N LYS A 86 -7.40 -16.11 9.77
CA LYS A 86 -8.60 -15.27 9.79
C LYS A 86 -9.19 -15.02 8.40
N ILE A 87 -8.41 -15.24 7.35
CA ILE A 87 -8.75 -14.79 6.00
C ILE A 87 -9.99 -15.47 5.46
N GLU A 88 -10.16 -16.78 5.64
CA GLU A 88 -11.35 -17.50 5.17
C GLU A 88 -12.65 -16.93 5.76
N ALA A 89 -12.67 -16.69 7.07
CA ALA A 89 -13.84 -16.12 7.76
C ALA A 89 -14.09 -14.67 7.32
N ASN A 90 -13.05 -13.84 7.22
CA ASN A 90 -13.15 -12.45 6.78
C ASN A 90 -13.64 -12.35 5.33
N PHE A 91 -13.10 -13.19 4.44
CA PHE A 91 -13.50 -13.25 3.03
C PHE A 91 -14.98 -13.62 2.87
N THR A 92 -15.42 -14.68 3.55
CA THR A 92 -16.81 -15.11 3.55
C THR A 92 -17.74 -14.00 4.04
N GLN A 93 -17.34 -13.29 5.10
CA GLN A 93 -18.14 -12.20 5.63
C GLN A 93 -18.17 -10.99 4.68
N LEU A 94 -17.04 -10.63 4.05
CA LEU A 94 -16.99 -9.55 3.05
C LEU A 94 -17.90 -9.86 1.85
N LEU A 95 -17.89 -11.10 1.34
CA LEU A 95 -18.85 -11.51 0.29
C LEU A 95 -20.31 -11.42 0.76
N SER A 96 -20.60 -11.86 1.99
CA SER A 96 -21.94 -11.75 2.57
C SER A 96 -22.40 -10.29 2.73
N ASP A 97 -21.48 -9.37 2.97
CA ASP A 97 -21.75 -7.94 3.04
C ASP A 97 -21.86 -7.29 1.64
N GLY A 98 -21.64 -8.07 0.58
CA GLY A 98 -21.81 -7.67 -0.81
C GLY A 98 -20.55 -7.11 -1.47
N MET A 99 -19.35 -7.56 -1.08
CA MET A 99 -18.11 -7.23 -1.77
C MET A 99 -18.18 -7.62 -3.25
N GLN A 100 -17.89 -6.70 -4.13
CA GLN A 100 -17.88 -6.88 -5.58
C GLN A 100 -16.49 -6.79 -6.19
N ILE A 101 -15.62 -5.96 -5.61
CA ILE A 101 -14.23 -5.75 -5.99
C ILE A 101 -13.42 -5.71 -4.69
N SER A 102 -12.15 -6.15 -4.72
CA SER A 102 -11.35 -6.15 -3.51
C SER A 102 -10.07 -5.33 -3.61
N LEU A 103 -9.65 -4.77 -2.48
CA LEU A 103 -8.28 -4.26 -2.27
C LEU A 103 -7.36 -5.37 -1.69
N GLY A 104 -7.79 -6.63 -1.70
CA GLY A 104 -7.02 -7.78 -1.22
C GLY A 104 -6.71 -7.69 0.28
N THR A 105 -5.44 -7.90 0.59
CA THR A 105 -4.90 -7.83 1.95
C THR A 105 -3.72 -6.86 2.02
N VAL A 106 -3.17 -6.70 3.22
CA VAL A 106 -2.07 -5.75 3.50
C VAL A 106 -0.72 -6.46 3.62
N THR A 107 -0.68 -7.65 4.21
CA THR A 107 0.56 -8.40 4.43
C THR A 107 0.61 -9.68 3.61
N THR A 108 1.81 -10.17 3.28
CA THR A 108 2.03 -11.24 2.30
C THR A 108 1.35 -12.55 2.70
N LYS A 109 1.54 -13.05 3.92
CA LYS A 109 0.99 -14.35 4.33
C LYS A 109 -0.55 -14.41 4.32
N PRO A 110 -1.29 -13.41 4.86
CA PRO A 110 -2.72 -13.25 4.61
C PRO A 110 -3.08 -13.13 3.12
N GLY A 111 -2.26 -12.45 2.31
CA GLY A 111 -2.46 -12.28 0.87
C GLY A 111 -2.44 -13.61 0.10
N LEU A 112 -1.53 -14.49 0.44
CA LEU A 112 -1.45 -15.83 -0.16
C LEU A 112 -2.70 -16.68 0.15
N ALA A 113 -3.23 -16.58 1.36
CA ALA A 113 -4.50 -17.23 1.71
C ALA A 113 -5.68 -16.60 0.97
N PHE A 114 -5.75 -15.27 0.89
CA PHE A 114 -6.79 -14.52 0.19
C PHE A 114 -6.84 -14.85 -1.31
N LYS A 115 -5.70 -14.89 -1.96
CA LYS A 115 -5.54 -15.22 -3.38
C LYS A 115 -6.31 -16.47 -3.79
N THR A 116 -6.18 -17.55 -3.00
CA THR A 116 -6.83 -18.83 -3.30
C THR A 116 -8.36 -18.68 -3.29
N LEU A 117 -8.89 -18.00 -2.29
CA LEU A 117 -10.32 -17.75 -2.16
C LEU A 117 -10.85 -16.82 -3.25
N ALA A 118 -10.08 -15.80 -3.61
CA ALA A 118 -10.43 -14.87 -4.69
C ALA A 118 -10.45 -15.56 -6.05
N ALA A 119 -9.51 -16.47 -6.33
CA ALA A 119 -9.49 -17.26 -7.56
C ALA A 119 -10.71 -18.19 -7.67
N ASP A 120 -11.14 -18.82 -6.56
CA ASP A 120 -12.31 -19.69 -6.52
C ASP A 120 -13.65 -18.94 -6.75
N GLN A 121 -13.65 -17.62 -6.58
CA GLN A 121 -14.84 -16.76 -6.73
C GLN A 121 -14.76 -15.84 -7.95
N ASP A 122 -13.76 -16.00 -8.81
CA ASP A 122 -13.49 -15.08 -9.94
C ASP A 122 -13.52 -13.61 -9.49
N LEU A 123 -12.88 -13.31 -8.33
CA LEU A 123 -12.88 -11.97 -7.73
C LEU A 123 -11.62 -11.20 -8.10
N PHE A 124 -11.79 -10.06 -8.77
CA PHE A 124 -10.72 -9.10 -8.99
C PHE A 124 -10.25 -8.47 -7.67
N TYR A 125 -8.93 -8.35 -7.51
CA TYR A 125 -8.36 -7.54 -6.45
C TYR A 125 -7.10 -6.80 -6.89
N LEU A 126 -6.91 -5.61 -6.30
CA LEU A 126 -5.71 -4.78 -6.45
C LEU A 126 -5.16 -4.50 -5.06
N THR A 127 -4.10 -5.24 -4.67
CA THR A 127 -3.54 -5.10 -3.32
C THR A 127 -2.59 -3.90 -3.22
N PRO A 128 -2.72 -3.05 -2.17
CA PRO A 128 -1.83 -1.92 -1.97
C PRO A 128 -0.45 -2.31 -1.44
N SER A 129 -0.31 -3.49 -0.82
CA SER A 129 0.79 -3.76 0.09
C SER A 129 1.25 -5.22 0.15
N ALA A 130 0.36 -6.19 -0.03
CA ALA A 130 0.76 -7.60 -0.01
C ALA A 130 1.70 -7.89 -1.19
N SER A 131 3.00 -8.05 -0.90
CA SER A 131 4.09 -7.96 -1.88
C SER A 131 4.65 -9.31 -2.34
N GLY A 132 4.20 -10.44 -1.77
CA GLY A 132 4.67 -11.77 -2.18
C GLY A 132 4.55 -12.00 -3.69
N ASP A 133 5.60 -12.57 -4.30
CA ASP A 133 5.65 -12.81 -5.76
C ASP A 133 4.50 -13.68 -6.27
N ASP A 134 4.04 -14.63 -5.47
CA ASP A 134 2.96 -15.54 -5.85
C ASP A 134 1.55 -14.92 -5.75
N ILE A 135 1.39 -13.72 -5.18
CA ILE A 135 0.06 -13.10 -4.95
C ILE A 135 -0.69 -12.87 -6.26
N PRO A 136 -0.15 -12.25 -7.31
CA PRO A 136 -0.90 -12.05 -8.56
C PRO A 136 -0.92 -13.29 -9.45
N VAL A 137 -0.01 -14.24 -9.26
CA VAL A 137 0.17 -15.38 -10.18
C VAL A 137 -0.97 -16.39 -10.09
N GLY A 138 -1.61 -16.68 -11.22
CA GLY A 138 -2.70 -17.66 -11.29
C GLY A 138 -4.00 -17.22 -10.60
N SER A 139 -4.20 -15.91 -10.45
CA SER A 139 -5.41 -15.29 -9.91
C SER A 139 -5.84 -14.09 -10.75
N MET A 140 -6.96 -13.44 -10.39
CA MET A 140 -7.39 -12.16 -10.95
C MET A 140 -6.86 -10.98 -10.12
N GLY A 141 -5.66 -11.17 -9.54
CA GLY A 141 -5.03 -10.22 -8.62
C GLY A 141 -3.95 -9.39 -9.28
N TYR A 142 -3.86 -8.14 -8.82
CA TYR A 142 -2.84 -7.18 -9.21
C TYR A 142 -2.23 -6.56 -7.98
N GLN A 143 -0.96 -6.15 -8.07
CA GLN A 143 -0.25 -5.44 -6.99
C GLN A 143 -0.09 -3.96 -7.34
N MET A 144 -0.31 -3.07 -6.38
CA MET A 144 0.08 -1.67 -6.46
C MET A 144 1.47 -1.44 -5.83
N CYS A 145 1.88 -2.31 -4.91
CA CYS A 145 3.24 -2.36 -4.36
C CYS A 145 4.18 -3.18 -5.27
N PHE A 146 5.48 -2.97 -5.15
CA PHE A 146 6.46 -3.82 -5.84
C PHE A 146 6.62 -5.18 -5.13
N ALA A 147 6.92 -6.22 -5.90
CA ALA A 147 7.04 -7.57 -5.39
C ALA A 147 8.26 -7.78 -4.47
N ASP A 148 8.23 -8.81 -3.62
CA ASP A 148 9.32 -9.16 -2.70
C ASP A 148 10.65 -9.40 -3.45
N SER A 149 10.60 -10.08 -4.60
CA SER A 149 11.78 -10.28 -5.44
C SER A 149 12.34 -8.98 -6.00
N ASN A 150 11.49 -7.99 -6.33
CA ASN A 150 11.95 -6.68 -6.78
C ASN A 150 12.65 -5.92 -5.65
N GLN A 151 12.13 -5.98 -4.42
CA GLN A 151 12.76 -5.40 -3.24
C GLN A 151 14.12 -6.04 -2.94
N GLY A 152 14.18 -7.37 -2.99
CA GLY A 152 15.42 -8.12 -2.80
C GLY A 152 16.48 -7.79 -3.84
N SER A 153 16.10 -7.70 -5.12
CA SER A 153 17.01 -7.33 -6.21
C SER A 153 17.52 -5.89 -6.07
N ALA A 154 16.60 -4.92 -5.90
CA ALA A 154 16.94 -3.50 -5.78
C ALA A 154 17.84 -3.24 -4.56
N SER A 155 17.55 -3.86 -3.42
CA SER A 155 18.42 -3.78 -2.24
C SER A 155 19.82 -4.34 -2.52
N ALA A 156 19.92 -5.51 -3.16
CA ALA A 156 21.21 -6.11 -3.48
C ALA A 156 22.02 -5.27 -4.48
N GLU A 157 21.39 -4.64 -5.46
CA GLU A 157 22.04 -3.73 -6.41
C GLU A 157 22.61 -2.50 -5.69
N ILE A 158 21.85 -1.92 -4.76
CA ILE A 158 22.33 -0.82 -3.91
C ILE A 158 23.51 -1.30 -3.07
N PHE A 159 23.45 -2.48 -2.47
CA PHE A 159 24.53 -3.04 -1.66
C PHE A 159 25.78 -3.32 -2.49
N ASN A 160 25.65 -3.86 -3.68
CA ASN A 160 26.76 -4.11 -4.59
C ASN A 160 27.47 -2.81 -5.03
N ARG A 161 26.69 -1.73 -5.23
CA ARG A 161 27.19 -0.43 -5.66
C ARG A 161 27.81 0.37 -4.50
N ASP A 162 27.09 0.49 -3.39
CA ASP A 162 27.38 1.49 -2.35
C ASP A 162 28.15 0.91 -1.16
N TYR A 163 28.06 -0.42 -0.95
CA TYR A 163 28.66 -1.09 0.20
C TYR A 163 29.71 -2.16 -0.19
N ALA A 164 30.28 -2.06 -1.39
CA ALA A 164 31.40 -2.92 -1.80
C ALA A 164 32.55 -2.85 -0.78
N GLY A 165 33.04 -4.02 -0.34
CA GLY A 165 34.10 -4.13 0.66
C GLY A 165 33.68 -3.86 2.12
N LYS A 166 32.40 -3.61 2.37
CA LYS A 166 31.84 -3.51 3.72
C LYS A 166 31.46 -4.89 4.27
N LYS A 167 31.47 -5.02 5.60
CA LYS A 167 30.94 -6.18 6.27
C LYS A 167 29.41 -6.09 6.36
N ILE A 168 28.72 -6.96 5.63
CA ILE A 168 27.27 -6.97 5.52
C ILE A 168 26.68 -7.98 6.49
N GLY A 169 25.63 -7.58 7.21
CA GLY A 169 24.78 -8.46 8.00
C GLY A 169 23.39 -8.54 7.39
N ILE A 170 22.69 -9.63 7.68
CA ILE A 170 21.26 -9.74 7.39
C ILE A 170 20.51 -10.30 8.58
N PHE A 171 19.44 -9.62 9.00
CA PHE A 171 18.54 -10.03 10.06
C PHE A 171 17.15 -10.26 9.49
N TYR A 172 16.68 -11.51 9.52
CA TYR A 172 15.47 -11.94 8.83
C TYR A 172 14.64 -12.94 9.63
N LYS A 173 13.32 -13.01 9.31
CA LYS A 173 12.37 -13.95 9.92
C LYS A 173 12.24 -15.18 9.01
N SER A 174 12.71 -16.35 9.50
CA SER A 174 12.84 -17.55 8.67
C SER A 174 11.54 -18.35 8.47
N ASP A 175 10.47 -17.99 9.15
CA ASP A 175 9.14 -18.60 9.05
C ASP A 175 8.07 -17.63 8.51
N ASP A 176 8.51 -16.57 7.83
CA ASP A 176 7.67 -15.56 7.22
C ASP A 176 7.90 -15.46 5.71
N ASP A 177 6.82 -15.56 4.92
CA ASP A 177 6.91 -15.61 3.45
C ASP A 177 7.47 -14.30 2.86
N TYR A 178 7.08 -13.13 3.40
CA TYR A 178 7.61 -11.83 3.01
C TYR A 178 9.12 -11.74 3.24
N SER A 179 9.54 -12.02 4.46
CA SER A 179 10.95 -11.95 4.86
C SER A 179 11.83 -12.90 4.02
N MET A 180 11.34 -14.11 3.80
CA MET A 180 12.05 -15.14 3.02
C MET A 180 12.10 -14.84 1.53
N GLY A 181 11.03 -14.29 0.95
CA GLY A 181 10.98 -13.88 -0.46
C GLY A 181 12.07 -12.85 -0.76
N ILE A 182 12.14 -11.79 0.04
CA ILE A 182 13.17 -10.74 -0.09
C ILE A 182 14.58 -11.28 0.20
N TYR A 183 14.75 -12.03 1.32
CA TYR A 183 16.03 -12.63 1.70
C TYR A 183 16.63 -13.49 0.60
N ASN A 184 15.85 -14.39 0.03
CA ASN A 184 16.31 -15.31 -1.00
C ASN A 184 16.79 -14.57 -2.25
N LYS A 185 16.03 -13.57 -2.70
CA LYS A 185 16.35 -12.79 -3.87
C LYS A 185 17.54 -11.86 -3.63
N PHE A 186 17.58 -11.18 -2.49
CA PHE A 186 18.72 -10.37 -2.08
C PHE A 186 20.01 -11.19 -2.11
N LYS A 187 20.03 -12.33 -1.44
CA LYS A 187 21.19 -13.22 -1.39
C LYS A 187 21.57 -13.77 -2.77
N ALA A 188 20.58 -14.07 -3.62
CA ALA A 188 20.86 -14.51 -4.99
C ALA A 188 21.55 -13.43 -5.82
N THR A 189 21.16 -12.17 -5.66
CA THR A 189 21.60 -11.00 -6.47
C THR A 189 22.91 -10.37 -5.97
N LEU A 190 23.24 -10.53 -4.67
CA LEU A 190 24.52 -10.03 -4.13
C LEU A 190 25.73 -10.52 -4.95
N SER A 191 26.77 -9.66 -5.04
CA SER A 191 28.07 -10.03 -5.60
C SER A 191 28.73 -11.16 -4.83
N ALA A 192 29.63 -11.90 -5.48
CA ALA A 192 30.34 -13.02 -4.84
C ALA A 192 31.16 -12.56 -3.61
N ASP A 193 31.77 -11.37 -3.70
CA ASP A 193 32.59 -10.80 -2.63
C ASP A 193 31.75 -10.49 -1.38
N LEU A 194 30.57 -9.86 -1.55
CA LEU A 194 29.67 -9.57 -0.43
C LEU A 194 29.05 -10.85 0.14
N LYS A 195 28.71 -11.84 -0.71
CA LYS A 195 28.22 -13.15 -0.25
C LYS A 195 29.23 -13.87 0.63
N ALA A 196 30.50 -13.80 0.28
CA ALA A 196 31.58 -14.48 1.01
C ALA A 196 31.75 -13.97 2.44
N THR A 197 31.32 -12.76 2.74
CA THR A 197 31.44 -12.09 4.06
C THR A 197 30.11 -11.84 4.74
N LEU A 198 28.99 -12.30 4.17
CA LEU A 198 27.65 -12.09 4.68
C LEU A 198 27.47 -12.79 6.04
N ALA A 199 27.18 -12.00 7.08
CA ALA A 199 26.77 -12.52 8.38
C ALA A 199 25.25 -12.66 8.43
N GLU A 200 24.78 -13.85 8.76
CA GLU A 200 23.34 -14.15 8.75
C GLU A 200 22.83 -14.40 10.18
N ALA A 201 21.71 -13.79 10.54
CA ALA A 201 21.03 -14.00 11.81
C ALA A 201 19.52 -14.04 11.56
N SER A 202 18.91 -15.19 11.86
CA SER A 202 17.48 -15.38 11.72
C SER A 202 16.76 -15.48 13.07
N PHE A 203 15.45 -15.31 13.03
CA PHE A 203 14.52 -15.60 14.11
C PHE A 203 13.25 -16.23 13.55
N THR A 204 12.38 -16.69 14.41
CA THR A 204 11.04 -17.21 14.11
C THR A 204 10.01 -16.49 14.98
N GLU A 205 8.73 -16.66 14.68
CA GLU A 205 7.65 -16.13 15.51
C GLU A 205 7.83 -16.47 17.00
N SER A 206 8.19 -17.71 17.30
CA SER A 206 8.38 -18.17 18.68
C SER A 206 9.57 -17.54 19.42
N THR A 207 10.48 -16.88 18.70
CA THR A 207 11.70 -16.24 19.25
C THR A 207 11.72 -14.71 19.02
N ALA A 208 10.61 -14.12 18.60
CA ALA A 208 10.52 -12.71 18.22
C ALA A 208 10.60 -11.69 19.38
N THR A 209 10.88 -12.12 20.59
CA THR A 209 10.91 -11.26 21.79
C THR A 209 12.30 -10.98 22.35
N ASP A 210 13.34 -11.75 21.94
CA ASP A 210 14.72 -11.57 22.37
C ASP A 210 15.71 -11.84 21.23
N PHE A 211 16.48 -10.84 20.88
CA PHE A 211 17.44 -10.85 19.77
C PHE A 211 18.90 -10.72 20.23
N ALA A 212 19.19 -10.96 21.51
CA ALA A 212 20.56 -10.81 22.06
C ALA A 212 21.60 -11.62 21.26
N THR A 213 21.25 -12.84 20.84
CA THR A 213 22.13 -13.70 20.00
C THR A 213 22.34 -13.07 18.60
N GLN A 214 21.27 -12.62 17.95
CA GLN A 214 21.30 -12.03 16.62
C GLN A 214 22.07 -10.70 16.64
N VAL A 215 21.83 -9.85 17.65
CA VAL A 215 22.58 -8.61 17.88
C VAL A 215 24.08 -8.89 18.01
N ASN A 216 24.47 -9.88 18.83
CA ASN A 216 25.88 -10.24 18.98
C ASN A 216 26.51 -10.80 17.70
N THR A 217 25.75 -11.54 16.88
CA THR A 217 26.20 -12.05 15.58
C THR A 217 26.48 -10.91 14.61
N LEU A 218 25.66 -9.85 14.62
CA LEU A 218 25.69 -8.76 13.63
C LEU A 218 26.40 -7.49 14.13
N LYS A 219 26.86 -7.43 15.38
CA LYS A 219 27.40 -6.22 16.04
C LYS A 219 28.54 -5.54 15.29
N ASP A 220 29.35 -6.32 14.57
CA ASP A 220 30.53 -5.83 13.84
C ASP A 220 30.24 -5.54 12.35
N CYS A 221 28.98 -5.64 11.89
CA CYS A 221 28.60 -5.33 10.52
C CYS A 221 28.58 -3.81 10.30
N ASP A 222 28.93 -3.37 9.09
CA ASP A 222 28.86 -1.97 8.68
C ASP A 222 27.46 -1.60 8.20
N VAL A 223 26.77 -2.56 7.59
CA VAL A 223 25.37 -2.44 7.16
C VAL A 223 24.62 -3.71 7.55
N ILE A 224 23.46 -3.57 8.13
CA ILE A 224 22.57 -4.69 8.49
C ILE A 224 21.29 -4.54 7.67
N PHE A 225 21.11 -5.47 6.72
CA PHE A 225 19.87 -5.58 5.94
C PHE A 225 18.77 -6.24 6.79
N MET A 226 17.59 -5.67 6.77
CA MET A 226 16.47 -6.06 7.63
C MET A 226 15.18 -6.23 6.80
N PRO A 227 15.04 -7.32 6.01
CA PRO A 227 13.81 -7.62 5.26
C PRO A 227 12.74 -8.17 6.21
N ILE A 228 12.24 -7.35 7.10
CA ILE A 228 11.28 -7.66 8.17
C ILE A 228 10.37 -6.47 8.42
N TYR A 229 9.30 -6.70 9.18
CA TYR A 229 8.39 -5.63 9.60
C TYR A 229 8.98 -4.75 10.72
N TYR A 230 8.40 -3.55 10.90
CA TYR A 230 8.91 -2.54 11.83
C TYR A 230 8.98 -2.99 13.29
N THR A 231 8.04 -3.84 13.76
CA THR A 231 8.01 -4.26 15.19
C THR A 231 9.24 -5.06 15.58
N PRO A 232 9.60 -6.21 14.96
CA PRO A 232 10.85 -6.90 15.28
C PRO A 232 12.10 -6.07 14.95
N ALA A 233 12.06 -5.21 13.93
CA ALA A 233 13.19 -4.34 13.60
C ALA A 233 13.47 -3.34 14.73
N SER A 234 12.45 -2.66 15.24
CA SER A 234 12.60 -1.71 16.37
C SER A 234 13.14 -2.39 17.64
N LEU A 235 12.69 -3.61 17.92
CA LEU A 235 13.18 -4.38 19.06
C LEU A 235 14.66 -4.76 18.90
N PHE A 236 15.06 -5.21 17.70
CA PHE A 236 16.47 -5.48 17.40
C PHE A 236 17.33 -4.22 17.57
N MET A 237 16.91 -3.09 17.01
CA MET A 237 17.60 -1.81 17.11
C MET A 237 17.75 -1.37 18.59
N LYS A 238 16.67 -1.50 19.37
CA LYS A 238 16.66 -1.20 20.82
C LYS A 238 17.66 -2.06 21.60
N GLN A 239 17.67 -3.36 21.36
CA GLN A 239 18.59 -4.30 22.00
C GLN A 239 20.04 -4.12 21.50
N GLY A 240 20.22 -3.58 20.30
CA GLY A 240 21.52 -3.29 19.69
C GLY A 240 22.23 -2.03 20.22
N VAL A 241 21.54 -1.19 21.00
CA VAL A 241 22.12 0.05 21.55
C VAL A 241 23.36 -0.26 22.42
N GLY A 242 24.48 0.39 22.07
CA GLY A 242 25.78 0.19 22.75
C GLY A 242 26.48 -1.15 22.42
N ILE A 243 25.90 -2.01 21.60
CA ILE A 243 26.45 -3.30 21.15
C ILE A 243 26.81 -3.26 19.66
N VAL A 244 25.85 -2.89 18.80
CA VAL A 244 26.07 -2.72 17.37
C VAL A 244 26.89 -1.43 17.13
N LYS A 245 27.84 -1.47 16.20
CA LYS A 245 28.67 -0.30 15.84
C LYS A 245 27.83 0.96 15.70
N ALA A 246 28.25 2.06 16.33
CA ALA A 246 27.52 3.34 16.29
C ALA A 246 27.37 3.91 14.87
N ASN A 247 28.33 3.62 13.99
CA ASN A 247 28.33 4.06 12.59
C ASN A 247 27.79 2.99 11.62
N ALA A 248 27.16 1.94 12.10
CA ALA A 248 26.46 0.97 11.26
C ALA A 248 25.22 1.62 10.62
N ILE A 249 24.74 1.02 9.53
CA ILE A 249 23.49 1.40 8.87
C ILE A 249 22.50 0.25 9.04
N TYR A 250 21.30 0.55 9.51
CA TYR A 250 20.15 -0.34 9.41
C TYR A 250 19.44 -0.04 8.11
N TYR A 251 19.35 -1.03 7.24
CA TYR A 251 18.75 -0.90 5.91
C TYR A 251 17.62 -1.90 5.75
N GLY A 252 16.40 -1.42 5.53
CA GLY A 252 15.22 -2.26 5.38
C GLY A 252 14.57 -2.19 4.02
N CYS A 253 13.51 -2.93 3.90
CA CYS A 253 12.55 -2.87 2.80
C CYS A 253 11.33 -2.04 3.19
N ASP A 254 10.25 -2.11 2.42
CA ASP A 254 9.01 -1.40 2.70
C ASP A 254 8.42 -1.71 4.09
N GLY A 255 8.65 -2.92 4.61
CA GLY A 255 8.23 -3.33 5.96
C GLY A 255 8.86 -2.54 7.12
N LEU A 256 9.82 -1.64 6.87
CA LEU A 256 10.30 -0.69 7.88
C LEU A 256 9.51 0.63 7.90
N ASP A 257 8.63 0.88 6.93
CA ASP A 257 7.85 2.10 6.90
C ASP A 257 6.94 2.23 8.14
N GLY A 258 7.05 3.35 8.84
CA GLY A 258 6.39 3.58 10.13
C GLY A 258 7.25 3.27 11.35
N ILE A 259 8.52 2.86 11.19
CA ILE A 259 9.42 2.55 12.30
C ILE A 259 9.69 3.75 13.22
N ASP A 260 9.56 4.96 12.71
CA ASP A 260 9.71 6.22 13.44
C ASP A 260 8.47 6.63 14.25
N ALA A 261 7.36 5.91 14.10
CA ALA A 261 6.09 6.20 14.76
C ALA A 261 5.60 5.08 15.71
N ILE A 262 6.47 4.13 16.06
CA ILE A 262 6.13 2.99 16.94
C ILE A 262 6.05 3.45 18.40
N ASP A 263 4.96 3.12 19.07
CA ASP A 263 4.83 3.33 20.51
C ASP A 263 5.95 2.62 21.31
N GLY A 264 6.63 3.39 22.16
CA GLY A 264 7.71 2.88 23.01
C GLY A 264 9.06 2.66 22.31
N PHE A 265 9.20 3.15 21.06
CA PHE A 265 10.49 3.23 20.37
C PHE A 265 10.72 4.64 19.82
N ASP A 266 11.73 5.32 20.34
CA ASP A 266 12.20 6.59 19.77
C ASP A 266 13.44 6.31 18.91
N ILE A 267 13.29 6.41 17.60
CA ILE A 267 14.36 6.17 16.61
C ILE A 267 15.56 7.11 16.82
N ASN A 268 15.36 8.28 17.47
CA ASN A 268 16.44 9.23 17.75
C ASN A 268 17.35 8.76 18.91
N THR A 269 16.95 7.74 19.65
CA THR A 269 17.78 7.18 20.75
C THR A 269 18.89 6.25 20.26
N ILE A 270 18.82 5.79 19.01
CA ILE A 270 19.87 4.97 18.41
C ILE A 270 20.88 5.85 17.65
N PRO A 271 22.20 5.54 17.69
CA PRO A 271 23.21 6.33 16.95
C PRO A 271 23.25 6.04 15.46
N GLN A 272 22.76 4.90 15.02
CA GLN A 272 22.86 4.40 13.65
C GLN A 272 21.92 5.16 12.70
N GLN A 273 22.30 5.20 11.42
CA GLN A 273 21.40 5.59 10.34
C GLN A 273 20.37 4.50 10.12
N VAL A 274 19.13 4.90 9.78
CA VAL A 274 18.05 4.00 9.35
C VAL A 274 17.56 4.42 7.98
N SER A 275 17.52 3.47 7.05
CA SER A 275 17.06 3.66 5.68
C SER A 275 16.18 2.48 5.26
N TYR A 276 15.27 2.70 4.33
CA TYR A 276 14.46 1.62 3.74
C TYR A 276 14.01 1.95 2.30
N LEU A 277 13.52 0.94 1.58
CA LEU A 277 12.90 1.12 0.28
C LEU A 277 11.45 1.61 0.43
N SER A 278 11.07 2.57 -0.40
CA SER A 278 9.69 3.05 -0.49
C SER A 278 9.34 3.41 -1.93
N HIS A 279 8.07 3.39 -2.25
CA HIS A 279 7.51 3.91 -3.48
C HIS A 279 6.66 5.18 -3.25
N PHE A 280 6.78 5.79 -2.07
CA PHE A 280 6.07 7.02 -1.72
C PHE A 280 6.97 7.97 -0.93
N ASN A 281 6.97 9.25 -1.30
CA ASN A 281 7.70 10.28 -0.57
C ASN A 281 6.82 10.88 0.53
N SER A 282 6.91 10.31 1.74
CA SER A 282 6.19 10.80 2.92
C SER A 282 6.63 12.19 3.41
N ASN A 283 7.75 12.70 2.90
CA ASN A 283 8.30 14.02 3.22
C ASN A 283 8.08 15.05 2.09
N ALA A 284 7.23 14.74 1.12
CA ALA A 284 6.92 15.67 0.04
C ALA A 284 6.32 16.97 0.57
N THR A 285 6.87 18.11 0.12
CA THR A 285 6.42 19.47 0.49
C THR A 285 5.68 20.18 -0.63
N GLU A 286 5.67 19.59 -1.82
CA GLU A 286 5.01 20.11 -3.02
C GLU A 286 4.49 18.98 -3.91
N GLY A 287 3.59 19.29 -4.82
CA GLY A 287 3.04 18.34 -5.78
C GLY A 287 1.92 17.43 -5.23
N PRO A 288 1.56 16.39 -5.99
CA PRO A 288 0.43 15.51 -5.67
C PRO A 288 0.60 14.77 -4.35
N ALA A 289 1.81 14.30 -4.05
CA ALA A 289 2.10 13.60 -2.80
C ALA A 289 1.94 14.53 -1.58
N ALA A 290 2.42 15.77 -1.66
CA ALA A 290 2.25 16.75 -0.57
C ALA A 290 0.77 17.09 -0.33
N LYS A 291 -0.01 17.21 -1.41
CA LYS A 291 -1.46 17.43 -1.29
C LYS A 291 -2.14 16.28 -0.56
N TYR A 292 -1.86 15.03 -0.96
CA TYR A 292 -2.38 13.84 -0.29
C TYR A 292 -2.01 13.82 1.20
N ILE A 293 -0.75 14.11 1.55
CA ILE A 293 -0.28 14.17 2.95
C ILE A 293 -1.07 15.20 3.75
N ALA A 294 -1.27 16.41 3.19
CA ALA A 294 -2.00 17.48 3.84
C ALA A 294 -3.48 17.10 4.06
N ASP A 295 -4.15 16.58 3.05
CA ASP A 295 -5.55 16.16 3.12
C ASP A 295 -5.74 14.99 4.10
N TYR A 296 -4.83 14.01 4.08
CA TYR A 296 -4.84 12.89 5.01
C TYR A 296 -4.72 13.35 6.46
N LYS A 297 -3.73 14.20 6.76
CA LYS A 297 -3.53 14.74 8.11
C LYS A 297 -4.70 15.65 8.56
N ALA A 298 -5.28 16.40 7.66
CA ALA A 298 -6.45 17.22 7.95
C ALA A 298 -7.68 16.37 8.32
N LYS A 299 -7.84 15.21 7.67
CA LYS A 299 -8.99 14.31 7.88
C LYS A 299 -8.85 13.40 9.08
N PHE A 300 -7.66 12.82 9.30
CA PHE A 300 -7.44 11.77 10.30
C PHE A 300 -6.59 12.21 11.50
N GLY A 301 -6.04 13.42 11.45
CA GLY A 301 -5.14 13.95 12.49
C GLY A 301 -3.66 13.82 12.11
N ALA A 302 -2.83 14.67 12.74
CA ALA A 302 -1.40 14.73 12.45
C ALA A 302 -0.65 13.45 12.84
N ASP A 303 -1.14 12.77 13.88
CA ASP A 303 -0.53 11.55 14.44
C ASP A 303 -1.10 10.26 13.83
N ALA A 304 -2.04 10.36 12.88
CA ALA A 304 -2.56 9.18 12.19
C ALA A 304 -1.46 8.48 11.38
N PRO A 305 -1.38 7.13 11.38
CA PRO A 305 -0.39 6.40 10.61
C PRO A 305 -0.44 6.79 9.14
N LEU A 306 0.66 7.31 8.61
CA LEU A 306 0.82 7.69 7.21
C LEU A 306 2.07 7.00 6.68
N ASN A 307 1.91 6.11 5.70
CA ASN A 307 2.96 5.32 5.11
C ASN A 307 2.69 5.06 3.63
N GLN A 308 3.64 4.41 2.94
CA GLN A 308 3.54 4.07 1.53
C GLN A 308 2.34 3.16 1.21
N PHE A 309 1.92 2.31 2.14
CA PHE A 309 0.82 1.37 1.94
C PHE A 309 -0.54 2.09 1.92
N GLY A 310 -0.70 3.10 2.78
CA GLY A 310 -1.84 4.00 2.72
C GLY A 310 -1.89 4.76 1.40
N ALA A 311 -0.76 5.35 0.98
CA ALA A 311 -0.68 6.05 -0.31
C ALA A 311 -1.01 5.11 -1.49
N ALA A 312 -0.52 3.86 -1.45
CA ALA A 312 -0.86 2.85 -2.45
C ALA A 312 -2.35 2.45 -2.42
N ALA A 313 -2.99 2.42 -1.24
CA ALA A 313 -4.42 2.13 -1.13
C ALA A 313 -5.28 3.26 -1.72
N TYR A 314 -4.88 4.51 -1.54
CA TYR A 314 -5.49 5.65 -2.22
C TYR A 314 -5.39 5.49 -3.75
N ASP A 315 -4.20 5.14 -4.26
CA ASP A 315 -3.98 4.86 -5.68
C ASP A 315 -4.79 3.65 -6.16
N CYS A 316 -4.94 2.58 -5.37
CA CYS A 316 -5.75 1.42 -5.72
C CYS A 316 -7.22 1.79 -5.99
N VAL A 317 -7.82 2.57 -5.11
CA VAL A 317 -9.23 2.99 -5.25
C VAL A 317 -9.40 3.86 -6.49
N TYR A 318 -8.50 4.81 -6.73
CA TYR A 318 -8.53 5.64 -7.94
C TYR A 318 -8.24 4.86 -9.22
N ALA A 319 -7.29 3.90 -9.19
CA ALA A 319 -7.00 3.06 -10.36
C ALA A 319 -8.21 2.18 -10.73
N ILE A 320 -8.91 1.60 -9.76
CA ILE A 320 -10.16 0.87 -9.99
C ILE A 320 -11.23 1.80 -10.57
N TYR A 321 -11.41 2.99 -9.98
CA TYR A 321 -12.37 3.99 -10.47
C TYR A 321 -12.08 4.42 -11.91
N GLU A 322 -10.81 4.75 -12.21
CA GLU A 322 -10.41 5.18 -13.56
C GLU A 322 -10.48 4.04 -14.57
N ALA A 323 -10.18 2.80 -14.17
CA ALA A 323 -10.33 1.62 -15.01
C ALA A 323 -11.80 1.33 -15.36
N LEU A 324 -12.71 1.40 -14.40
CA LEU A 324 -14.15 1.27 -14.65
C LEU A 324 -14.66 2.38 -15.56
N LYS A 325 -14.18 3.62 -15.38
CA LYS A 325 -14.53 4.76 -16.22
C LYS A 325 -13.99 4.65 -17.65
N ALA A 326 -12.83 4.03 -17.83
CA ALA A 326 -12.20 3.81 -19.13
C ALA A 326 -12.76 2.60 -19.88
N SER A 327 -13.57 1.76 -19.21
CA SER A 327 -14.17 0.58 -19.82
C SER A 327 -15.14 0.95 -20.93
N GLU A 328 -15.12 0.18 -22.01
CA GLU A 328 -16.14 0.24 -23.08
C GLU A 328 -17.41 -0.54 -22.71
N ASP A 329 -17.32 -1.41 -21.68
CA ASP A 329 -18.44 -2.21 -21.19
C ASP A 329 -19.31 -1.37 -20.24
N GLU A 330 -20.62 -1.63 -20.23
CA GLU A 330 -21.54 -0.93 -19.33
C GLU A 330 -21.25 -1.30 -17.88
N VAL A 331 -21.10 -0.31 -17.02
CA VAL A 331 -20.88 -0.47 -15.58
C VAL A 331 -22.12 -0.05 -14.82
N THR A 332 -22.73 -0.99 -14.09
CA THR A 332 -23.87 -0.77 -13.20
C THR A 332 -23.55 -1.27 -11.79
N ALA A 333 -24.24 -0.74 -10.77
CA ALA A 333 -23.94 -1.08 -9.37
C ALA A 333 -24.31 -2.52 -8.97
N ASP A 334 -25.11 -3.20 -9.77
CA ASP A 334 -25.63 -4.54 -9.50
C ASP A 334 -24.86 -5.67 -10.21
N LEU A 335 -23.75 -5.35 -10.87
CA LEU A 335 -22.87 -6.36 -11.45
C LEU A 335 -22.32 -7.29 -10.36
N SER A 336 -22.25 -8.58 -10.70
CA SER A 336 -21.59 -9.58 -9.86
C SER A 336 -20.08 -9.40 -9.77
N PRO A 337 -19.41 -9.99 -8.77
CA PRO A 337 -17.94 -9.99 -8.70
C PRO A 337 -17.26 -10.48 -9.99
N ALA A 338 -17.77 -11.54 -10.61
CA ALA A 338 -17.22 -12.11 -11.84
C ALA A 338 -17.37 -11.15 -13.04
N GLU A 339 -18.48 -10.39 -13.14
CA GLU A 339 -18.67 -9.40 -14.19
C GLU A 339 -17.72 -8.21 -14.01
N TYR A 340 -17.57 -7.68 -12.79
CA TYR A 340 -16.54 -6.67 -12.50
C TYR A 340 -15.14 -7.18 -12.81
N THR A 341 -14.84 -8.43 -12.48
CA THR A 341 -13.56 -9.07 -12.79
C THR A 341 -13.30 -9.13 -14.29
N ALA A 342 -14.28 -9.49 -15.09
CA ALA A 342 -14.16 -9.51 -16.54
C ALA A 342 -13.85 -8.11 -17.12
N ILE A 343 -14.55 -7.08 -16.64
CA ILE A 343 -14.32 -5.69 -17.03
C ILE A 343 -12.91 -5.22 -16.63
N LEU A 344 -12.58 -5.32 -15.35
CA LEU A 344 -11.32 -4.83 -14.81
C LEU A 344 -10.12 -5.56 -15.38
N SER A 345 -10.18 -6.89 -15.51
CA SER A 345 -9.09 -7.67 -16.09
C SER A 345 -8.85 -7.31 -17.58
N LYS A 346 -9.91 -7.04 -18.34
CA LYS A 346 -9.79 -6.57 -19.72
C LYS A 346 -9.04 -5.22 -19.80
N VAL A 347 -9.35 -4.30 -18.90
CA VAL A 347 -8.71 -2.98 -18.85
C VAL A 347 -7.26 -3.11 -18.36
N PHE A 348 -7.01 -3.79 -17.26
CA PHE A 348 -5.66 -3.93 -16.67
C PHE A 348 -4.70 -4.74 -17.54
N ASN A 349 -5.19 -5.69 -18.33
CA ASN A 349 -4.38 -6.45 -19.30
C ASN A 349 -4.19 -5.73 -20.65
N GLY A 350 -4.84 -4.58 -20.86
CA GLY A 350 -4.67 -3.72 -22.01
C GLY A 350 -3.57 -2.67 -21.82
N ASP A 351 -3.69 -1.58 -22.56
CA ASP A 351 -2.75 -0.44 -22.50
C ASP A 351 -3.12 0.56 -21.39
N PHE A 352 -3.76 0.11 -20.31
CA PHE A 352 -4.20 0.99 -19.23
C PHE A 352 -3.01 1.56 -18.46
N VAL A 353 -2.99 2.89 -18.36
CA VAL A 353 -2.00 3.66 -17.61
C VAL A 353 -2.72 4.50 -16.57
N PHE A 354 -2.31 4.36 -15.33
CA PHE A 354 -2.81 5.13 -14.20
C PHE A 354 -1.80 6.20 -13.76
N HIS A 355 -2.29 7.36 -13.38
CA HIS A 355 -1.46 8.44 -12.85
C HIS A 355 -1.68 8.61 -11.34
N GLY A 356 -0.76 8.07 -10.55
CA GLY A 356 -0.84 7.95 -9.09
C GLY A 356 0.04 8.91 -8.31
N ILE A 357 -0.09 8.85 -6.99
CA ILE A 357 0.74 9.60 -6.04
C ILE A 357 1.93 8.78 -5.53
N THR A 358 1.94 7.47 -5.79
CA THR A 358 3.05 6.56 -5.48
C THR A 358 3.95 6.36 -6.71
N GLY A 359 5.20 5.94 -6.51
CA GLY A 359 6.21 5.91 -7.57
C GLY A 359 6.94 7.25 -7.72
N GLU A 360 7.54 7.49 -8.87
CA GLU A 360 8.27 8.73 -9.13
C GLU A 360 7.29 9.87 -9.47
N THR A 361 7.06 10.75 -8.51
CA THR A 361 6.27 11.98 -8.67
C THR A 361 7.18 13.19 -8.74
N THR A 362 6.73 14.24 -9.43
CA THR A 362 7.39 15.56 -9.43
C THR A 362 6.55 16.59 -8.68
N ALA A 363 7.05 17.83 -8.58
CA ALA A 363 6.31 18.94 -8.00
C ALA A 363 4.98 19.24 -8.72
N THR A 364 4.83 18.85 -9.98
CA THR A 364 3.67 19.15 -10.81
C THR A 364 2.94 17.94 -11.38
N GLU A 365 3.58 16.78 -11.38
CA GLU A 365 3.10 15.59 -12.09
C GLU A 365 2.95 14.39 -11.17
N LYS A 366 1.88 13.65 -11.37
CA LYS A 366 1.68 12.31 -10.83
C LYS A 366 2.63 11.32 -11.51
N SER A 367 2.92 10.20 -10.85
CA SER A 367 3.66 9.10 -11.47
C SER A 367 2.85 8.42 -12.58
N THR A 368 3.55 7.73 -13.45
CA THR A 368 2.95 6.87 -14.48
C THR A 368 3.06 5.42 -14.03
N ILE A 369 1.93 4.75 -13.86
CA ILE A 369 1.82 3.39 -13.33
C ILE A 369 1.12 2.52 -14.36
N SER A 370 1.64 1.33 -14.62
CA SER A 370 1.06 0.31 -15.48
C SER A 370 1.28 -1.07 -14.87
N TRP A 371 0.64 -2.07 -15.43
CA TRP A 371 0.76 -3.46 -14.94
C TRP A 371 1.18 -4.39 -16.06
N GLU A 372 1.94 -5.41 -15.70
CA GLU A 372 2.18 -6.56 -16.55
C GLU A 372 0.95 -7.49 -16.55
N ALA A 373 0.80 -8.30 -17.59
CA ALA A 373 -0.27 -9.32 -17.65
C ALA A 373 -0.20 -10.35 -16.51
N THR A 374 0.93 -10.43 -15.82
CA THR A 374 1.16 -11.23 -14.62
C THR A 374 0.61 -10.60 -13.34
N GLY A 375 0.09 -9.35 -13.41
CA GLY A 375 -0.43 -8.59 -12.28
C GLY A 375 0.62 -7.79 -11.51
N TYR A 376 1.90 -7.87 -11.87
CA TYR A 376 2.93 -7.03 -11.26
C TYR A 376 2.85 -5.59 -11.74
N VAL A 377 3.06 -4.67 -10.82
CA VAL A 377 3.11 -3.24 -11.15
C VAL A 377 4.47 -2.86 -11.72
N ASN A 378 4.47 -2.03 -12.75
CA ASN A 378 5.67 -1.37 -13.25
C ASN A 378 5.91 -0.07 -12.45
N LYS A 379 6.68 -0.18 -11.39
CA LYS A 379 6.96 0.89 -10.44
C LYS A 379 8.39 0.77 -9.88
N THR A 380 9.06 1.88 -9.67
CA THR A 380 10.43 1.92 -9.15
C THR A 380 10.43 2.13 -7.63
N ALA A 381 11.27 1.36 -6.92
CA ALA A 381 11.56 1.58 -5.51
C ALA A 381 12.68 2.62 -5.35
N VAL A 382 12.55 3.48 -4.35
CA VAL A 382 13.54 4.49 -3.98
C VAL A 382 13.99 4.25 -2.54
N SER A 383 15.29 4.39 -2.27
CA SER A 383 15.83 4.31 -0.91
C SER A 383 15.62 5.64 -0.17
N TYR A 384 14.97 5.58 0.98
CA TYR A 384 14.76 6.71 1.88
C TYR A 384 15.61 6.59 3.13
N VAL A 385 16.22 7.72 3.54
CA VAL A 385 16.84 7.84 4.86
C VAL A 385 15.79 8.45 5.81
N VAL A 386 15.31 7.64 6.74
CA VAL A 386 14.34 8.08 7.75
C VAL A 386 15.03 8.72 8.95
N LYS A 387 16.26 8.28 9.22
CA LYS A 387 17.13 8.85 10.27
C LYS A 387 18.59 8.83 9.83
N TYR A 388 19.26 9.97 9.91
CA TYR A 388 20.70 10.06 9.71
C TYR A 388 21.48 9.63 10.96
N ALA A 389 22.71 9.18 10.78
CA ALA A 389 23.60 8.90 11.92
C ALA A 389 23.85 10.18 12.75
N ASN A 390 23.93 10.02 14.08
CA ASN A 390 24.24 11.11 15.00
C ASN A 390 25.75 11.42 14.99
#